data_fb78f85110b319b87967266450057142
#
_entry.id   fb78f85110b319b87967266450057142
#
_cell.length_a   1.000
_cell.length_b   1.000
_cell.length_c   1.000
_cell.angle_alpha   90.00
_cell.angle_beta   90.00
_cell.angle_gamma   90.00
#
_symmetry.space_group_name_H-M   'P 1'
#
loop_
_entity.id
_entity.type
_entity.pdbx_description
1 polymer ?
#
loop_
_entity_poly.entity_id
_entity_poly.type
_entity_poly.pdbx_seq_one_letter_code
_entity_poly.pdbx_strand_id
1 'polypeptide(L)'
;MKYELTTKKYGRTESGKNWKSNPTETEITTIDQETYNNIFSKETQAFFRRLGGYERASKSYTKAGYIVTRLTSISPDKTTKIVRTVKVK
;
A
#
# COMPACT_ATOMS: atom_id res chain seq x y z
N MET A 1 -8.74 16.61 -7.73
CA MET A 1 -7.58 16.53 -6.82
C MET A 1 -6.66 15.41 -7.28
N LYS A 2 -5.37 15.63 -7.24
CA LYS A 2 -4.38 14.62 -7.65
C LYS A 2 -3.56 14.16 -6.47
N TYR A 3 -3.08 12.92 -6.56
CA TYR A 3 -2.29 12.28 -5.52
C TYR A 3 -1.01 11.70 -6.10
N GLU A 4 0.04 11.68 -5.30
CA GLU A 4 1.25 10.95 -5.62
C GLU A 4 1.17 9.58 -4.93
N LEU A 5 1.17 8.52 -5.72
CA LEU A 5 1.14 7.15 -5.21
C LEU A 5 2.54 6.53 -5.32
N THR A 6 3.08 6.12 -4.17
CA THR A 6 4.32 5.37 -4.11
C THR A 6 3.99 3.93 -3.74
N THR A 7 4.35 2.98 -4.61
CA THR A 7 4.13 1.55 -4.40
C THR A 7 5.48 0.88 -4.22
N LYS A 8 5.67 0.20 -3.09
CA LYS A 8 6.89 -0.54 -2.80
C LYS A 8 6.55 -2.01 -2.55
N LYS A 9 7.28 -2.91 -3.21
CA LYS A 9 7.13 -4.35 -3.01
C LYS A 9 8.30 -4.88 -2.19
N TYR A 10 8.00 -5.78 -1.26
CA TYR A 10 9.00 -6.42 -0.43
C TYR A 10 8.87 -7.92 -0.53
N GLY A 11 10.02 -8.62 -0.59
CA GLY A 11 10.08 -10.06 -0.52
C GLY A 11 10.52 -10.54 0.86
N ARG A 12 10.50 -11.85 1.06
CA ARG A 12 11.02 -12.47 2.28
C ARG A 12 12.55 -12.58 2.22
N THR A 13 13.18 -12.62 3.39
CA THR A 13 14.59 -12.99 3.50
C THR A 13 14.77 -14.45 3.13
N GLU A 14 16.03 -14.89 2.94
CA GLU A 14 16.33 -16.29 2.58
C GLU A 14 15.76 -17.30 3.59
N SER A 15 15.72 -16.93 4.87
CA SER A 15 15.13 -17.78 5.91
C SER A 15 13.62 -17.87 5.84
N GLY A 16 12.97 -16.94 5.10
CA GLY A 16 11.52 -16.86 5.01
C GLY A 16 10.83 -16.31 6.25
N LYS A 17 11.58 -15.94 7.28
CA LYS A 17 11.02 -15.48 8.55
C LYS A 17 10.69 -13.99 8.59
N ASN A 18 11.45 -13.17 7.89
CA ASN A 18 11.30 -11.72 7.92
C ASN A 18 11.11 -11.14 6.53
N TRP A 19 10.59 -9.92 6.46
CA TRP A 19 10.58 -9.15 5.24
C TRP A 19 11.94 -8.49 5.03
N LYS A 20 12.37 -8.40 3.78
CA LYS A 20 13.59 -7.67 3.45
C LYS A 20 13.40 -6.19 3.82
N SER A 21 14.47 -5.55 4.29
CA SER A 21 14.41 -4.15 4.69
C SER A 21 14.32 -3.19 3.51
N ASN A 22 14.79 -3.60 2.34
CA ASN A 22 14.73 -2.80 1.12
C ASN A 22 13.70 -3.37 0.15
N PRO A 23 12.92 -2.51 -0.53
CA PRO A 23 11.95 -2.98 -1.51
C PRO A 23 12.65 -3.58 -2.74
N THR A 24 12.04 -4.62 -3.31
CA THR A 24 12.50 -5.21 -4.56
C THR A 24 12.10 -4.36 -5.77
N GLU A 25 11.00 -3.64 -5.64
CA GLU A 25 10.50 -2.72 -6.67
C GLU A 25 9.92 -1.48 -6.00
N THR A 26 10.11 -0.32 -6.64
CA THR A 26 9.50 0.94 -6.22
C THR A 26 8.95 1.63 -7.45
N GLU A 27 7.69 2.06 -7.38
CA GLU A 27 7.02 2.80 -8.43
C GLU A 27 6.37 4.05 -7.86
N ILE A 28 6.55 5.18 -8.53
CA ILE A 28 5.93 6.44 -8.15
C ILE A 28 5.11 6.93 -9.34
N THR A 29 3.82 7.18 -9.11
CA THR A 29 2.92 7.62 -10.17
C THR A 29 1.93 8.65 -9.62
N THR A 30 1.35 9.44 -10.52
CA THR A 30 0.29 10.39 -10.15
C THR A 30 -1.06 9.78 -10.49
N ILE A 31 -1.99 9.80 -9.54
CA ILE A 31 -3.33 9.24 -9.71
C ILE A 31 -4.39 10.32 -9.44
N ASP A 32 -5.58 10.12 -9.98
CA ASP A 32 -6.72 11.00 -9.75
C ASP A 32 -7.56 10.53 -8.54
N GLN A 33 -8.59 11.31 -8.20
CA GLN A 33 -9.46 11.04 -7.08
C GLN A 33 -10.17 9.68 -7.22
N GLU A 34 -10.61 9.36 -8.42
CA GLU A 34 -11.33 8.10 -8.67
C GLU A 34 -10.43 6.89 -8.43
N THR A 35 -9.20 6.93 -8.96
CA THR A 35 -8.22 5.85 -8.75
C THR A 35 -7.88 5.72 -7.27
N TYR A 36 -7.70 6.84 -6.59
CA TYR A 36 -7.45 6.84 -5.15
C TYR A 36 -8.59 6.16 -4.39
N ASN A 37 -9.83 6.53 -4.70
CA ASN A 37 -11.00 5.95 -4.02
C ASN A 37 -11.07 4.44 -4.25
N ASN A 38 -10.77 3.97 -5.46
CA ASN A 38 -10.80 2.55 -5.78
C ASN A 38 -9.73 1.75 -5.04
N ILE A 39 -8.51 2.28 -4.99
CA ILE A 39 -7.39 1.60 -4.33
C ILE A 39 -7.63 1.46 -2.82
N PHE A 40 -8.14 2.54 -2.20
CA PHE A 40 -8.29 2.60 -0.75
C PHE A 40 -9.72 2.33 -0.25
N SER A 41 -10.59 1.75 -1.10
CA SER A 41 -11.96 1.44 -0.71
C SER A 41 -12.02 0.23 0.24
N LYS A 42 -13.03 0.25 1.12
CA LYS A 42 -13.29 -0.86 2.03
C LYS A 42 -13.66 -2.14 1.26
N GLU A 43 -14.31 -1.98 0.13
CA GLU A 43 -14.74 -3.10 -0.73
C GLU A 43 -13.53 -3.84 -1.31
N THR A 44 -12.55 -3.09 -1.82
CA THR A 44 -11.31 -3.66 -2.33
C THR A 44 -10.56 -4.41 -1.23
N GLN A 45 -10.47 -3.82 -0.03
CA GLN A 45 -9.84 -4.46 1.11
C GLN A 45 -10.57 -5.73 1.54
N ALA A 46 -11.90 -5.70 1.57
CA ALA A 46 -12.70 -6.87 1.94
C ALA A 46 -12.53 -8.00 0.93
N PHE A 47 -12.51 -7.67 -0.37
CA PHE A 47 -12.28 -8.65 -1.42
C PHE A 47 -10.92 -9.34 -1.26
N PHE A 48 -9.88 -8.56 -1.01
CA PHE A 48 -8.52 -9.10 -0.82
C PHE A 48 -8.46 -10.02 0.41
N ARG A 49 -9.12 -9.65 1.50
CA ARG A 49 -9.17 -10.49 2.70
C ARG A 49 -9.89 -11.82 2.46
N ARG A 50 -10.92 -11.81 1.61
CA ARG A 50 -11.62 -13.06 1.23
C ARG A 50 -10.71 -14.04 0.50
N LEU A 51 -9.72 -13.52 -0.20
CA LEU A 51 -8.72 -14.35 -0.89
C LEU A 51 -7.64 -14.87 0.07
N GLY A 52 -7.74 -14.55 1.36
CA GLY A 52 -6.77 -14.96 2.37
C GLY A 52 -5.64 -13.98 2.58
N GLY A 53 -5.66 -12.83 1.91
CA GLY A 53 -4.67 -11.78 2.08
C GLY A 53 -4.90 -10.95 3.34
N TYR A 54 -3.89 -10.21 3.73
CA TYR A 54 -3.97 -9.27 4.84
C TYR A 54 -3.83 -7.84 4.32
N GLU A 55 -4.70 -6.94 4.79
CA GLU A 55 -4.59 -5.52 4.47
C GLU A 55 -4.82 -4.65 5.70
N ARG A 56 -4.03 -3.60 5.80
CA ARG A 56 -4.17 -2.60 6.86
C ARG A 56 -4.00 -1.22 6.26
N ALA A 57 -4.97 -0.35 6.47
CA ALA A 57 -4.93 1.04 6.01
C ALA A 57 -4.75 1.98 7.19
N SER A 58 -3.97 3.05 7.00
CA SER A 58 -3.80 4.10 7.99
C SER A 58 -3.77 5.47 7.31
N LYS A 59 -4.27 6.48 8.00
CA LYS A 59 -4.24 7.87 7.56
C LYS A 59 -3.45 8.70 8.57
N SER A 60 -2.69 9.67 8.05
CA SER A 60 -1.97 10.60 8.90
C SER A 60 -1.99 12.00 8.28
N TYR A 61 -1.84 13.01 9.15
CA TYR A 61 -1.74 14.39 8.75
C TYR A 61 -0.33 14.88 9.04
N THR A 62 0.23 15.64 8.10
CA THR A 62 1.54 16.25 8.29
C THR A 62 1.38 17.72 8.69
N LYS A 63 2.47 18.34 9.13
CA LYS A 63 2.48 19.77 9.43
C LYS A 63 2.18 20.64 8.21
N ALA A 64 2.42 20.11 7.00
CA ALA A 64 2.09 20.80 5.75
C ALA A 64 0.60 20.76 5.43
N GLY A 65 -0.20 20.06 6.23
CA GLY A 65 -1.67 20.05 6.09
C GLY A 65 -2.21 19.04 5.10
N TYR A 66 -1.38 18.21 4.48
CA TYR A 66 -1.87 17.19 3.55
C TYR A 66 -1.99 15.82 4.25
N ILE A 67 -2.86 15.01 3.68
CA ILE A 67 -3.13 13.67 4.20
C ILE A 67 -2.18 12.67 3.54
N VAL A 68 -1.52 11.86 4.37
CA VAL A 68 -0.75 10.71 3.89
C VAL A 68 -1.54 9.46 4.25
N THR A 69 -1.87 8.64 3.25
CA THR A 69 -2.57 7.39 3.46
C THR A 69 -1.62 6.25 3.11
N ARG A 70 -1.53 5.27 4.01
CA ARG A 70 -0.72 4.09 3.79
C ARG A 70 -1.61 2.85 3.78
N LEU A 71 -1.42 2.00 2.78
CA LEU A 71 -2.08 0.72 2.68
C LEU A 71 -1.02 -0.37 2.58
N THR A 72 -0.96 -1.23 3.58
CA THR A 72 -0.05 -2.37 3.61
C THR A 72 -0.83 -3.63 3.28
N SER A 73 -0.38 -4.35 2.26
CA SER A 73 -1.04 -5.57 1.78
C SER A 73 -0.04 -6.72 1.81
N ILE A 74 -0.47 -7.87 2.35
CA ILE A 74 0.34 -9.09 2.36
C ILE A 74 -0.43 -10.15 1.57
N SER A 75 0.26 -10.78 0.59
CA SER A 75 -0.35 -11.79 -0.27
C SER A 75 -0.87 -12.98 0.51
N PRO A 76 -1.86 -13.74 -0.03
CA PRO A 76 -2.41 -14.92 0.65
C PRO A 76 -1.35 -15.97 0.99
N ASP A 77 -0.35 -16.17 0.14
CA ASP A 77 0.75 -17.10 0.39
C ASP A 77 1.84 -16.50 1.29
N LYS A 78 1.69 -15.24 1.69
CA LYS A 78 2.61 -14.51 2.59
C LYS A 78 4.04 -14.38 2.06
N THR A 79 4.21 -14.40 0.73
CA THR A 79 5.53 -14.25 0.11
C THR A 79 5.83 -12.82 -0.33
N THR A 80 4.81 -11.99 -0.48
CA THR A 80 4.95 -10.63 -0.98
C THR A 80 4.20 -9.63 -0.09
N LYS A 81 4.88 -8.54 0.24
CA LYS A 81 4.26 -7.41 0.93
C LYS A 81 4.32 -6.20 0.00
N ILE A 82 3.19 -5.51 -0.13
CA ILE A 82 3.08 -4.30 -0.93
C ILE A 82 2.66 -3.16 0.00
N VAL A 83 3.44 -2.08 0.00
CA VAL A 83 3.13 -0.87 0.77
C VAL A 83 2.83 0.24 -0.21
N ARG A 84 1.60 0.75 -0.16
CA ARG A 84 1.17 1.90 -0.96
C ARG A 84 1.04 3.11 -0.06
N THR A 85 1.75 4.18 -0.41
CA THR A 85 1.69 5.44 0.33
C THR A 85 1.20 6.52 -0.61
N VAL A 86 0.22 7.31 -0.17
CA VAL A 86 -0.38 8.36 -0.99
C VAL A 86 -0.22 9.69 -0.30
N LYS A 87 0.19 10.69 -1.08
CA LYS A 87 0.27 12.09 -0.65
C LYS A 87 -0.60 12.92 -1.56
N VAL A 88 -1.32 13.88 -0.98
CA VAL A 88 -2.07 14.87 -1.75
C VAL A 88 -1.07 15.84 -2.35
N LYS A 89 -1.18 16.05 -3.65
CA LYS A 89 -0.34 17.03 -4.35
C LYS A 89 -0.90 18.44 -4.25
#